data_97e762a23335ca7cd52f8bb06cd86115
#
_entry.id   97e762a23335ca7cd52f8bb06cd86115
#
_cell.length_a   1.000
_cell.length_b   1.000
_cell.length_c   1.000
_cell.angle_alpha   90.00
_cell.angle_beta   90.00
_cell.angle_gamma   90.00
#
_symmetry.space_group_name_H-M   'P 1'
#
loop_
_entity.id
_entity.type
_entity.pdbx_description
1 polymer ?
#
loop_
_entity_poly.entity_id
_entity_poly.type
_entity_poly.pdbx_seq_one_letter_code
_entity_poly.pdbx_strand_id
1 'polypeptide(L)'
;MALHRMLALLSLWLGLTAAFQPSRIYRRTVSSEPLPPSQDPWYSAPDNDWENTEPGTVLRVRPAPGNLTQVVGNSSAAYNILYRTTDSQYKPTWAVTTLFIPKLGSNSTAARVFNQSALLSYQVPYDSADVDASPSYSSYTAEGASGTVLFDTALSLGLFLNVPDYEGPLASFTAGVISGHATLDSIRAVLSLGLGLNTTAARVALWGYSGGALASEWASELAVQYAPDLQKTVVGAAIGGITPNVSAVLESVSGEDSAGLGPSGIIGITSQYPEVRKYLISQLKTDGPTNKTGFLAAEKLTVAEAGAAYQGVDLFDFFKQGSDILRDPKILVAINRDGIMGYHGVPQWPIFAYQSVKDEISPIANTDKLIERYCAVGANILYERNSVGSHPQEFLLSAAPAIQWLATALTGKYAQVYKTEGCTIKNVTRNSTAIPLRKRDGPNEVFNLWSKI
;
A
#
# COMPACT_ATOMS: atom_id res chain seq x y z
N MET A 1 -68.00 -24.36 -9.21
CA MET A 1 -67.19 -24.08 -10.41
C MET A 1 -66.49 -22.77 -10.20
N ALA A 2 -65.25 -22.83 -9.91
CA ALA A 2 -64.17 -21.78 -9.94
C ALA A 2 -63.13 -22.05 -8.87
N LEU A 3 -62.46 -23.18 -9.01
CA LEU A 3 -61.32 -23.53 -8.16
C LEU A 3 -60.32 -24.28 -9.05
N HIS A 4 -59.74 -23.61 -10.03
CA HIS A 4 -58.67 -24.15 -10.86
C HIS A 4 -58.13 -23.05 -11.78
N ARG A 5 -57.40 -22.08 -11.22
CA ARG A 5 -56.47 -21.21 -11.96
C ARG A 5 -55.72 -20.27 -11.03
N MET A 6 -54.90 -20.85 -10.12
CA MET A 6 -53.96 -20.05 -9.35
C MET A 6 -52.76 -20.89 -8.88
N LEU A 7 -52.15 -21.58 -9.82
CA LEU A 7 -50.93 -22.37 -9.60
C LEU A 7 -50.13 -22.39 -10.91
N ALA A 8 -49.53 -21.28 -11.28
CA ALA A 8 -48.52 -21.23 -12.32
C ALA A 8 -47.89 -19.82 -12.38
N LEU A 9 -47.07 -19.41 -11.42
CA LEU A 9 -46.13 -18.30 -11.50
C LEU A 9 -45.24 -18.26 -10.25
N LEU A 10 -44.67 -19.41 -9.91
CA LEU A 10 -43.58 -19.50 -8.90
C LEU A 10 -42.53 -20.48 -9.40
N SER A 11 -41.85 -20.10 -10.45
CA SER A 11 -40.63 -20.80 -10.84
C SER A 11 -39.78 -19.87 -11.66
N LEU A 12 -38.46 -19.87 -11.34
CA LEU A 12 -37.35 -19.20 -11.98
C LEU A 12 -36.94 -17.83 -11.40
N TRP A 13 -36.44 -17.89 -10.17
CA TRP A 13 -35.30 -17.07 -9.78
C TRP A 13 -34.30 -17.96 -9.01
N LEU A 14 -33.74 -18.94 -9.71
CA LEU A 14 -32.47 -19.57 -9.32
C LEU A 14 -31.38 -18.77 -9.98
N GLY A 15 -30.93 -17.74 -9.28
CA GLY A 15 -29.67 -17.06 -9.62
C GLY A 15 -28.54 -18.08 -9.59
N LEU A 16 -27.91 -18.31 -10.73
CA LEU A 16 -26.64 -19.00 -10.83
C LEU A 16 -25.58 -18.17 -10.09
N THR A 17 -25.43 -18.42 -8.80
CA THR A 17 -24.16 -18.18 -8.15
C THR A 17 -23.21 -19.24 -8.69
N ALA A 18 -22.45 -18.92 -9.72
CA ALA A 18 -21.32 -19.72 -10.13
C ALA A 18 -20.31 -19.68 -8.98
N ALA A 19 -20.45 -20.62 -8.05
CA ALA A 19 -19.43 -20.87 -7.05
C ALA A 19 -18.16 -21.26 -7.80
N PHE A 20 -17.18 -20.39 -7.76
CA PHE A 20 -15.85 -20.62 -8.28
C PHE A 20 -15.29 -21.87 -7.60
N GLN A 21 -15.18 -22.98 -8.32
CA GLN A 21 -14.64 -24.22 -7.76
C GLN A 21 -13.11 -24.13 -7.71
N PRO A 22 -12.48 -24.14 -6.53
CA PRO A 22 -11.02 -24.02 -6.39
C PRO A 22 -10.23 -25.15 -7.05
N SER A 23 -10.87 -26.28 -7.34
CA SER A 23 -10.22 -27.50 -7.84
C SER A 23 -9.67 -27.43 -9.28
N ARG A 24 -9.98 -26.39 -10.06
CA ARG A 24 -9.45 -26.24 -11.43
C ARG A 24 -8.18 -25.38 -11.55
N ILE A 25 -7.75 -24.69 -10.48
CA ILE A 25 -6.63 -23.75 -10.52
C ILE A 25 -5.30 -24.45 -10.15
N TYR A 26 -5.33 -25.58 -9.47
CA TYR A 26 -4.13 -26.24 -8.96
C TYR A 26 -3.59 -27.30 -9.91
N ARG A 27 -3.13 -26.94 -11.12
CA ARG A 27 -2.07 -27.70 -11.74
C ARG A 27 -0.76 -27.28 -11.07
N ARG A 28 -0.13 -28.23 -10.38
CA ARG A 28 1.22 -28.16 -9.84
C ARG A 28 2.18 -27.88 -11.02
N THR A 29 2.34 -26.61 -11.40
CA THR A 29 3.41 -26.19 -12.30
C THR A 29 4.68 -26.16 -11.49
N VAL A 30 5.72 -26.78 -12.03
CA VAL A 30 7.11 -26.65 -11.56
C VAL A 30 7.35 -25.15 -11.31
N SER A 31 7.84 -24.78 -10.13
CA SER A 31 8.12 -23.37 -9.82
C SER A 31 9.15 -22.85 -10.82
N SER A 32 8.69 -22.02 -11.75
CA SER A 32 9.59 -21.27 -12.61
C SER A 32 10.36 -20.27 -11.78
N GLU A 33 11.58 -19.98 -12.16
CA GLU A 33 12.33 -18.88 -11.58
C GLU A 33 11.52 -17.57 -11.71
N PRO A 34 11.48 -16.72 -10.67
CA PRO A 34 10.75 -15.46 -10.76
C PRO A 34 11.38 -14.56 -11.83
N LEU A 35 10.56 -14.05 -12.73
CA LEU A 35 10.95 -13.05 -13.72
C LEU A 35 10.47 -11.66 -13.24
N PRO A 36 11.23 -10.60 -13.55
CA PRO A 36 10.78 -9.24 -13.26
C PRO A 36 9.49 -8.90 -14.02
N PRO A 37 8.63 -8.05 -13.49
CA PRO A 37 7.35 -7.67 -14.11
C PRO A 37 7.44 -7.24 -15.57
N SER A 38 8.51 -6.51 -15.94
CA SER A 38 8.76 -6.08 -17.33
C SER A 38 9.02 -7.24 -18.32
N GLN A 39 9.39 -8.43 -17.82
CA GLN A 39 9.76 -9.60 -18.62
C GLN A 39 8.79 -10.77 -18.48
N ASP A 40 7.89 -10.73 -17.53
CA ASP A 40 6.91 -11.78 -17.27
C ASP A 40 5.54 -11.42 -17.87
N PRO A 41 5.11 -12.07 -18.98
CA PRO A 41 3.80 -11.80 -19.60
C PRO A 41 2.61 -12.02 -18.66
N TRP A 42 2.83 -12.70 -17.53
CA TRP A 42 1.77 -12.91 -16.55
C TRP A 42 1.29 -11.58 -15.93
N TYR A 43 2.16 -10.54 -15.85
CA TYR A 43 1.83 -9.23 -15.33
C TYR A 43 1.00 -8.35 -16.27
N SER A 44 0.84 -8.77 -17.53
CA SER A 44 0.00 -8.05 -18.51
C SER A 44 -1.48 -8.37 -18.29
N ALA A 45 -2.36 -7.42 -18.61
CA ALA A 45 -3.80 -7.68 -18.64
C ALA A 45 -4.14 -8.80 -19.65
N PRO A 46 -5.19 -9.62 -19.42
CA PRO A 46 -5.60 -10.65 -20.37
C PRO A 46 -6.26 -10.06 -21.63
N ASP A 47 -6.20 -10.81 -22.75
CA ASP A 47 -6.84 -10.43 -24.01
C ASP A 47 -8.35 -10.75 -24.00
N ASN A 48 -9.09 -10.19 -23.02
CA ASN A 48 -10.54 -10.34 -22.91
C ASN A 48 -11.16 -9.01 -22.50
N ASP A 49 -12.47 -8.96 -22.31
CA ASP A 49 -13.24 -7.77 -21.95
C ASP A 49 -13.10 -7.39 -20.45
N TRP A 50 -11.87 -7.43 -19.91
CA TRP A 50 -11.58 -7.17 -18.51
C TRP A 50 -11.85 -5.71 -18.10
N GLU A 51 -11.75 -4.78 -19.02
CA GLU A 51 -11.94 -3.34 -18.79
C GLU A 51 -13.35 -3.02 -18.28
N ASN A 52 -14.32 -3.81 -18.70
CA ASN A 52 -15.73 -3.69 -18.30
C ASN A 52 -16.08 -4.45 -17.00
N THR A 53 -15.10 -5.10 -16.37
CA THR A 53 -15.35 -5.75 -15.09
C THR A 53 -15.27 -4.76 -13.92
N GLU A 54 -15.86 -5.12 -12.77
CA GLU A 54 -15.86 -4.27 -11.59
C GLU A 54 -14.45 -4.14 -10.97
N PRO A 55 -14.14 -3.01 -10.31
CA PRO A 55 -12.92 -2.86 -9.53
C PRO A 55 -12.74 -3.99 -8.50
N GLY A 56 -11.51 -4.53 -8.40
CA GLY A 56 -11.21 -5.67 -7.55
C GLY A 56 -11.49 -7.03 -8.19
N THR A 57 -12.03 -7.09 -9.43
CA THR A 57 -12.20 -8.36 -10.14
C THR A 57 -10.83 -9.02 -10.37
N VAL A 58 -10.73 -10.29 -9.96
CA VAL A 58 -9.53 -11.11 -10.20
C VAL A 58 -9.43 -11.48 -11.67
N LEU A 59 -8.35 -11.06 -12.30
CA LEU A 59 -8.08 -11.34 -13.71
C LEU A 59 -7.24 -12.62 -13.89
N ARG A 60 -6.26 -12.81 -13.02
CA ARG A 60 -5.41 -14.02 -12.97
C ARG A 60 -4.97 -14.28 -11.54
N VAL A 61 -4.72 -15.54 -11.22
CA VAL A 61 -4.09 -15.97 -9.97
C VAL A 61 -3.12 -17.09 -10.23
N ARG A 62 -1.98 -17.05 -9.56
CA ARG A 62 -0.98 -18.14 -9.58
C ARG A 62 -0.35 -18.30 -8.20
N PRO A 63 0.12 -19.48 -7.81
CA PRO A 63 1.12 -19.60 -6.77
C PRO A 63 2.31 -18.69 -7.13
N ALA A 64 2.84 -17.95 -6.16
CA ALA A 64 4.01 -17.12 -6.39
C ALA A 64 5.18 -18.01 -6.87
N PRO A 65 5.89 -17.63 -7.93
CA PRO A 65 6.97 -18.46 -8.49
C PRO A 65 8.14 -18.57 -7.52
N GLY A 66 9.05 -19.51 -7.80
CA GLY A 66 10.32 -19.63 -7.06
C GLY A 66 10.12 -20.05 -5.59
N ASN A 67 10.92 -19.42 -4.73
CA ASN A 67 11.07 -19.78 -3.31
C ASN A 67 10.50 -18.76 -2.32
N LEU A 68 9.52 -17.97 -2.71
CA LEU A 68 9.03 -16.83 -1.90
C LEU A 68 8.59 -17.24 -0.47
N THR A 69 8.00 -18.42 -0.31
CA THR A 69 7.65 -18.97 1.01
C THR A 69 8.86 -19.42 1.86
N GLN A 70 10.05 -19.50 1.26
CA GLN A 70 11.30 -19.72 2.00
C GLN A 70 11.92 -18.40 2.42
N VAL A 71 11.83 -17.38 1.56
CA VAL A 71 12.24 -16.01 1.87
C VAL A 71 11.37 -15.46 3.00
N VAL A 72 10.06 -15.64 2.91
CA VAL A 72 9.09 -15.27 3.95
C VAL A 72 8.71 -16.54 4.73
N GLY A 73 9.55 -16.88 5.72
CA GLY A 73 9.56 -18.20 6.36
C GLY A 73 8.33 -18.57 7.18
N ASN A 74 7.56 -17.56 7.65
CA ASN A 74 6.30 -17.76 8.39
C ASN A 74 5.07 -17.89 7.47
N SER A 75 5.26 -17.95 6.15
CA SER A 75 4.18 -18.22 5.19
C SER A 75 4.07 -19.72 4.86
N SER A 76 2.85 -20.23 4.78
CA SER A 76 2.55 -21.60 4.30
C SER A 76 2.33 -21.64 2.79
N ALA A 77 1.88 -20.54 2.20
CA ALA A 77 1.70 -20.34 0.77
C ALA A 77 1.79 -18.85 0.43
N ALA A 78 2.12 -18.55 -0.82
CA ALA A 78 2.06 -17.21 -1.38
C ALA A 78 1.42 -17.27 -2.77
N TYR A 79 0.56 -16.29 -3.09
CA TYR A 79 -0.13 -16.19 -4.37
C TYR A 79 0.04 -14.81 -4.96
N ASN A 80 0.43 -14.73 -6.25
CA ASN A 80 0.28 -13.50 -7.01
C ASN A 80 -1.14 -13.45 -7.58
N ILE A 81 -1.79 -12.32 -7.46
CA ILE A 81 -3.15 -12.04 -7.91
C ILE A 81 -3.11 -10.80 -8.79
N LEU A 82 -3.39 -10.95 -10.07
CA LEU A 82 -3.61 -9.85 -11.01
C LEU A 82 -5.09 -9.46 -10.93
N TYR A 83 -5.38 -8.20 -10.71
CA TYR A 83 -6.74 -7.72 -10.53
C TYR A 83 -6.99 -6.41 -11.29
N ARG A 84 -8.24 -6.17 -11.65
CA ARG A 84 -8.70 -4.92 -12.26
C ARG A 84 -8.75 -3.83 -11.20
N THR A 85 -8.19 -2.66 -11.51
CA THR A 85 -8.29 -1.45 -10.71
C THR A 85 -8.56 -0.23 -11.58
N THR A 86 -8.49 0.96 -11.01
CA THR A 86 -8.81 2.24 -11.67
C THR A 86 -7.61 3.17 -11.57
N ASP A 87 -7.22 3.74 -12.69
CA ASP A 87 -6.10 4.70 -12.77
C ASP A 87 -6.47 6.10 -12.22
N SER A 88 -5.52 7.02 -12.21
CA SER A 88 -5.73 8.40 -11.75
C SER A 88 -6.62 9.22 -12.69
N GLN A 89 -6.92 8.73 -13.90
CA GLN A 89 -7.87 9.30 -14.83
C GLN A 89 -9.25 8.66 -14.75
N TYR A 90 -9.49 7.81 -13.74
CA TYR A 90 -10.71 7.03 -13.55
C TYR A 90 -11.00 6.06 -14.70
N LYS A 91 -9.95 5.57 -15.39
CA LYS A 91 -10.06 4.56 -16.44
C LYS A 91 -9.68 3.18 -15.89
N PRO A 92 -10.21 2.10 -16.49
CA PRO A 92 -9.79 0.75 -16.16
C PRO A 92 -8.28 0.57 -16.34
N THR A 93 -7.64 -0.01 -15.34
CA THR A 93 -6.26 -0.48 -15.36
C THR A 93 -6.15 -1.74 -14.51
N TRP A 94 -4.96 -2.26 -14.31
CA TRP A 94 -4.73 -3.44 -13.49
C TRP A 94 -3.58 -3.21 -12.51
N ALA A 95 -3.52 -4.05 -11.50
CA ALA A 95 -2.38 -4.13 -10.60
C ALA A 95 -2.19 -5.58 -10.13
N VAL A 96 -1.10 -5.83 -9.44
CA VAL A 96 -0.80 -7.13 -8.85
C VAL A 96 -0.78 -6.99 -7.34
N THR A 97 -1.16 -8.03 -6.63
CA THR A 97 -0.88 -8.15 -5.21
C THR A 97 -0.33 -9.54 -4.89
N THR A 98 0.49 -9.63 -3.85
CA THR A 98 0.92 -10.90 -3.28
C THR A 98 0.20 -11.14 -1.97
N LEU A 99 -0.56 -12.24 -1.92
CA LEU A 99 -1.18 -12.72 -0.69
C LEU A 99 -0.32 -13.80 -0.06
N PHE A 100 0.14 -13.57 1.17
CA PHE A 100 0.81 -14.57 2.00
C PHE A 100 -0.16 -15.16 3.00
N ILE A 101 -0.20 -16.49 3.09
CA ILE A 101 -1.00 -17.25 4.03
C ILE A 101 -0.12 -17.62 5.23
N PRO A 102 -0.52 -17.31 6.48
CA PRO A 102 0.29 -17.59 7.64
C PRO A 102 0.48 -19.10 7.86
N LYS A 103 1.66 -19.47 8.37
CA LYS A 103 1.96 -20.83 8.77
C LYS A 103 1.48 -21.08 10.20
N LEU A 104 0.25 -21.54 10.34
CA LEU A 104 -0.37 -21.78 11.65
C LEU A 104 -0.19 -23.24 12.09
N GLY A 105 0.40 -23.44 13.25
CA GLY A 105 0.33 -24.74 13.92
C GLY A 105 -1.08 -25.02 14.44
N SER A 106 -1.49 -26.29 14.50
CA SER A 106 -2.84 -26.72 14.94
C SER A 106 -3.23 -26.23 16.35
N ASN A 107 -2.25 -25.90 17.21
CA ASN A 107 -2.42 -25.39 18.56
C ASN A 107 -1.99 -23.92 18.72
N SER A 108 -1.80 -23.18 17.63
CA SER A 108 -1.38 -21.79 17.68
C SER A 108 -2.41 -20.92 18.39
N THR A 109 -1.96 -20.15 19.39
CA THR A 109 -2.81 -19.14 20.06
C THR A 109 -3.26 -18.08 19.04
N ALA A 110 -2.39 -17.71 18.11
CA ALA A 110 -2.70 -16.78 17.00
C ALA A 110 -3.88 -17.28 16.15
N ALA A 111 -3.88 -18.58 15.79
CA ALA A 111 -4.99 -19.17 15.06
C ALA A 111 -6.33 -19.05 15.80
N ARG A 112 -6.31 -19.15 17.14
CA ARG A 112 -7.52 -19.01 17.97
C ARG A 112 -7.97 -17.55 18.11
N VAL A 113 -7.02 -16.60 18.21
CA VAL A 113 -7.34 -15.18 18.42
C VAL A 113 -7.99 -14.58 17.18
N PHE A 114 -7.46 -14.86 16.00
CA PHE A 114 -7.95 -14.25 14.75
C PHE A 114 -8.91 -15.16 13.97
N ASN A 115 -9.01 -16.44 14.30
CA ASN A 115 -9.89 -17.41 13.63
C ASN A 115 -9.83 -17.33 12.09
N GLN A 116 -8.63 -17.13 11.54
CA GLN A 116 -8.38 -16.94 10.12
C GLN A 116 -9.20 -15.80 9.48
N SER A 117 -9.57 -14.78 10.23
CA SER A 117 -10.40 -13.66 9.75
C SER A 117 -9.64 -12.32 9.67
N ALA A 118 -8.39 -12.28 10.08
CA ALA A 118 -7.60 -11.04 10.09
C ALA A 118 -6.68 -10.94 8.87
N LEU A 119 -6.85 -9.87 8.10
CA LEU A 119 -6.03 -9.52 6.96
C LEU A 119 -5.30 -8.19 7.22
N LEU A 120 -3.99 -8.19 7.15
CA LEU A 120 -3.19 -6.98 7.08
C LEU A 120 -2.88 -6.67 5.62
N SER A 121 -3.31 -5.51 5.14
CA SER A 121 -2.84 -4.95 3.86
C SER A 121 -1.65 -4.05 4.16
N TYR A 122 -0.46 -4.48 3.76
CA TYR A 122 0.78 -3.77 4.01
C TYR A 122 1.31 -3.16 2.73
N GLN A 123 1.39 -1.84 2.70
CA GLN A 123 1.89 -1.06 1.59
C GLN A 123 3.40 -0.83 1.79
N VAL A 124 4.21 -1.55 1.02
CA VAL A 124 5.67 -1.42 1.04
C VAL A 124 6.06 -0.08 0.43
N PRO A 125 6.92 0.73 1.07
CA PRO A 125 7.48 1.93 0.43
C PRO A 125 8.58 1.53 -0.57
N TYR A 126 8.21 1.16 -1.80
CA TYR A 126 9.18 0.79 -2.82
C TYR A 126 9.62 1.96 -3.71
N ASP A 127 8.89 3.08 -3.69
CA ASP A 127 9.30 4.44 -4.04
C ASP A 127 10.10 4.54 -5.35
N SER A 128 9.64 3.87 -6.41
CA SER A 128 10.37 3.72 -7.66
C SER A 128 9.49 3.92 -8.87
N ALA A 129 10.05 4.51 -9.93
CA ALA A 129 9.43 4.59 -11.25
C ALA A 129 9.77 3.38 -12.14
N ASP A 130 10.44 2.36 -11.60
CA ASP A 130 10.74 1.10 -12.26
C ASP A 130 9.71 0.03 -11.85
N VAL A 131 8.97 -0.51 -12.81
CA VAL A 131 7.98 -1.57 -12.54
C VAL A 131 8.61 -2.83 -11.95
N ASP A 132 9.90 -3.07 -12.20
CA ASP A 132 10.63 -4.22 -11.67
C ASP A 132 10.99 -4.07 -10.18
N ALA A 133 10.81 -2.88 -9.60
CA ALA A 133 10.90 -2.65 -8.15
C ALA A 133 9.61 -3.06 -7.40
N SER A 134 8.55 -3.46 -8.09
CA SER A 134 7.26 -3.84 -7.48
C SER A 134 7.41 -4.94 -6.42
N PRO A 135 6.73 -4.83 -5.27
CA PRO A 135 6.85 -5.76 -4.14
C PRO A 135 6.63 -7.24 -4.48
N SER A 136 5.77 -7.54 -5.46
CA SER A 136 5.52 -8.91 -5.92
C SER A 136 6.76 -9.58 -6.53
N TYR A 137 7.75 -8.79 -6.97
CA TYR A 137 9.02 -9.27 -7.50
C TYR A 137 10.21 -8.89 -6.60
N SER A 138 10.29 -7.65 -6.13
CA SER A 138 11.45 -7.19 -5.34
C SER A 138 11.64 -7.99 -4.05
N SER A 139 10.60 -8.63 -3.50
CA SER A 139 10.71 -9.54 -2.36
C SER A 139 11.68 -10.71 -2.57
N TYR A 140 12.04 -11.03 -3.81
CA TYR A 140 13.07 -12.04 -4.13
C TYR A 140 14.49 -11.47 -4.15
N THR A 141 14.62 -10.15 -4.25
CA THR A 141 15.94 -9.49 -4.30
C THR A 141 16.51 -9.29 -2.89
N ALA A 142 17.82 -9.06 -2.80
CA ALA A 142 18.47 -8.80 -1.52
C ALA A 142 17.96 -7.52 -0.85
N GLU A 143 17.61 -6.50 -1.65
CA GLU A 143 17.03 -5.24 -1.18
C GLU A 143 15.63 -5.46 -0.59
N GLY A 144 14.72 -6.06 -1.36
CA GLY A 144 13.35 -6.31 -0.92
C GLY A 144 13.26 -7.33 0.22
N ALA A 145 14.15 -8.33 0.25
CA ALA A 145 14.19 -9.32 1.32
C ALA A 145 14.45 -8.70 2.71
N SER A 146 15.15 -7.56 2.79
CA SER A 146 15.33 -6.84 4.05
C SER A 146 14.01 -6.32 4.64
N GLY A 147 13.05 -5.95 3.79
CA GLY A 147 11.70 -5.51 4.18
C GLY A 147 10.79 -6.64 4.66
N THR A 148 11.11 -7.90 4.34
CA THR A 148 10.26 -9.05 4.69
C THR A 148 10.24 -9.39 6.19
N VAL A 149 11.08 -8.78 7.00
CA VAL A 149 11.06 -8.95 8.48
C VAL A 149 9.70 -8.57 9.06
N LEU A 150 9.05 -7.53 8.53
CA LEU A 150 7.70 -7.15 8.94
C LEU A 150 6.65 -8.15 8.46
N PHE A 151 6.86 -8.76 7.28
CA PHE A 151 6.00 -9.82 6.77
C PHE A 151 6.02 -11.02 7.72
N ASP A 152 7.21 -11.48 8.09
CA ASP A 152 7.37 -12.58 9.04
C ASP A 152 6.75 -12.27 10.40
N THR A 153 6.85 -11.02 10.86
CA THR A 153 6.22 -10.58 12.11
C THR A 153 4.69 -10.68 12.01
N ALA A 154 4.08 -10.12 10.98
CA ALA A 154 2.63 -10.17 10.76
C ALA A 154 2.11 -11.62 10.64
N LEU A 155 2.80 -12.45 9.85
CA LEU A 155 2.45 -13.85 9.64
C LEU A 155 2.62 -14.69 10.93
N SER A 156 3.64 -14.41 11.74
CA SER A 156 3.83 -15.07 13.05
C SER A 156 2.69 -14.79 14.02
N LEU A 157 2.07 -13.63 13.90
CA LEU A 157 0.85 -13.25 14.64
C LEU A 157 -0.42 -13.92 14.08
N GLY A 158 -0.31 -14.68 12.98
CA GLY A 158 -1.44 -15.37 12.36
C GLY A 158 -2.28 -14.50 11.44
N LEU A 159 -1.77 -13.35 11.03
CA LEU A 159 -2.43 -12.48 10.07
C LEU A 159 -2.19 -12.98 8.65
N PHE A 160 -3.22 -13.01 7.82
CA PHE A 160 -3.04 -13.02 6.38
C PHE A 160 -2.42 -11.70 5.96
N LEU A 161 -1.50 -11.73 5.01
CA LEU A 161 -0.78 -10.54 4.59
C LEU A 161 -0.99 -10.28 3.10
N ASN A 162 -1.59 -9.16 2.77
CA ASN A 162 -1.78 -8.64 1.42
C ASN A 162 -0.75 -7.56 1.14
N VAL A 163 0.04 -7.74 0.08
CA VAL A 163 1.12 -6.80 -0.30
C VAL A 163 0.89 -6.37 -1.76
N PRO A 164 0.18 -5.25 -1.99
CA PRO A 164 -0.11 -4.77 -3.33
C PRO A 164 1.06 -4.02 -3.97
N ASP A 165 1.23 -4.18 -5.28
CA ASP A 165 2.01 -3.33 -6.16
C ASP A 165 1.16 -2.10 -6.49
N TYR A 166 0.97 -1.22 -5.51
CA TYR A 166 -0.06 -0.16 -5.55
C TYR A 166 0.22 0.96 -6.56
N GLU A 167 1.45 1.09 -7.04
CA GLU A 167 1.80 2.06 -8.08
C GLU A 167 1.35 1.59 -9.48
N GLY A 168 0.85 0.36 -9.59
CA GLY A 168 0.27 -0.20 -10.80
C GLY A 168 1.29 -0.49 -11.91
N PRO A 169 0.81 -0.77 -13.15
CA PRO A 169 1.66 -1.27 -14.23
C PRO A 169 2.60 -0.20 -14.83
N LEU A 170 2.44 1.07 -14.45
CA LEU A 170 3.29 2.18 -14.89
C LEU A 170 4.27 2.65 -13.81
N ALA A 171 4.40 1.93 -12.70
CA ALA A 171 5.20 2.30 -11.55
C ALA A 171 4.98 3.79 -11.19
N SER A 172 3.73 4.12 -10.87
CA SER A 172 3.25 5.50 -10.71
C SER A 172 3.54 6.04 -9.31
N PHE A 173 4.80 5.98 -8.89
CA PHE A 173 5.25 6.50 -7.61
C PHE A 173 4.75 7.94 -7.39
N THR A 174 4.26 8.23 -6.22
CA THR A 174 3.62 9.50 -5.80
C THR A 174 2.25 9.83 -6.43
N ALA A 175 1.72 8.99 -7.35
CA ALA A 175 0.37 9.16 -7.86
C ALA A 175 -0.66 8.60 -6.86
N GLY A 176 -1.26 9.47 -6.07
CA GLY A 176 -2.08 9.07 -4.92
C GLY A 176 -3.37 8.36 -5.30
N VAL A 177 -4.07 8.80 -6.35
CA VAL A 177 -5.37 8.24 -6.73
C VAL A 177 -5.24 6.78 -7.15
N ILE A 178 -4.31 6.44 -8.06
CA ILE A 178 -4.10 5.03 -8.45
C ILE A 178 -3.61 4.20 -7.25
N SER A 179 -2.73 4.75 -6.41
CA SER A 179 -2.21 4.05 -5.23
C SER A 179 -3.32 3.68 -4.25
N GLY A 180 -4.24 4.61 -3.99
CA GLY A 180 -5.41 4.36 -3.15
C GLY A 180 -6.39 3.36 -3.77
N HIS A 181 -6.72 3.51 -5.06
CA HIS A 181 -7.60 2.59 -5.79
C HIS A 181 -7.02 1.17 -5.81
N ALA A 182 -5.75 1.01 -6.22
CA ALA A 182 -5.11 -0.30 -6.29
C ALA A 182 -5.02 -0.97 -4.91
N THR A 183 -4.77 -0.21 -3.85
CA THR A 183 -4.79 -0.73 -2.47
C THR A 183 -6.17 -1.27 -2.10
N LEU A 184 -7.25 -0.52 -2.34
CA LEU A 184 -8.63 -0.94 -2.04
C LEU A 184 -9.05 -2.15 -2.87
N ASP A 185 -8.74 -2.16 -4.16
CA ASP A 185 -9.11 -3.24 -5.07
C ASP A 185 -8.31 -4.52 -4.81
N SER A 186 -7.06 -4.41 -4.30
CA SER A 186 -6.31 -5.57 -3.84
C SER A 186 -7.04 -6.30 -2.70
N ILE A 187 -7.64 -5.54 -1.78
CA ILE A 187 -8.44 -6.10 -0.68
C ILE A 187 -9.69 -6.81 -1.23
N ARG A 188 -10.41 -6.20 -2.18
CA ARG A 188 -11.55 -6.83 -2.85
C ARG A 188 -11.16 -8.14 -3.53
N ALA A 189 -10.05 -8.13 -4.27
CA ALA A 189 -9.52 -9.31 -4.95
C ALA A 189 -9.19 -10.44 -3.97
N VAL A 190 -8.51 -10.15 -2.88
CA VAL A 190 -8.18 -11.13 -1.83
C VAL A 190 -9.45 -11.68 -1.18
N LEU A 191 -10.39 -10.83 -0.80
CA LEU A 191 -11.65 -11.24 -0.18
C LEU A 191 -12.50 -12.10 -1.12
N SER A 192 -12.49 -11.84 -2.43
CA SER A 192 -13.23 -12.63 -3.42
C SER A 192 -12.71 -14.06 -3.57
N LEU A 193 -11.39 -14.27 -3.42
CA LEU A 193 -10.74 -15.57 -3.54
C LEU A 193 -10.79 -16.37 -2.24
N GLY A 194 -10.75 -15.70 -1.10
CA GLY A 194 -10.68 -16.31 0.22
C GLY A 194 -9.35 -16.99 0.53
N LEU A 195 -8.94 -17.99 -0.22
CA LEU A 195 -7.66 -18.72 -0.10
C LEU A 195 -7.31 -19.10 1.36
N GLY A 196 -8.32 -19.53 2.14
CA GLY A 196 -8.19 -19.89 3.55
C GLY A 196 -8.53 -18.78 4.54
N LEU A 197 -8.71 -17.54 4.08
CA LEU A 197 -9.26 -16.45 4.89
C LEU A 197 -10.76 -16.64 5.09
N ASN A 198 -11.23 -16.49 6.32
CA ASN A 198 -12.67 -16.45 6.62
C ASN A 198 -13.25 -15.09 6.20
N THR A 199 -13.68 -14.98 4.96
CA THR A 199 -14.10 -13.72 4.34
C THR A 199 -15.40 -13.17 4.90
N THR A 200 -16.27 -14.02 5.44
CA THR A 200 -17.56 -13.59 6.05
C THR A 200 -17.37 -12.87 7.38
N ALA A 201 -16.27 -13.13 8.08
CA ALA A 201 -15.91 -12.48 9.33
C ALA A 201 -14.63 -11.64 9.18
N ALA A 202 -14.22 -11.33 7.96
CA ALA A 202 -12.95 -10.67 7.70
C ALA A 202 -12.90 -9.28 8.34
N ARG A 203 -11.78 -9.01 8.98
CA ARG A 203 -11.36 -7.71 9.49
C ARG A 203 -10.05 -7.35 8.82
N VAL A 204 -10.04 -6.23 8.13
CA VAL A 204 -8.88 -5.77 7.36
C VAL A 204 -8.32 -4.52 8.01
N ALA A 205 -7.01 -4.45 8.15
CA ALA A 205 -6.33 -3.21 8.53
C ALA A 205 -5.26 -2.88 7.47
N LEU A 206 -5.03 -1.58 7.27
CA LEU A 206 -3.97 -1.09 6.39
C LEU A 206 -2.76 -0.66 7.22
N TRP A 207 -1.57 -0.85 6.69
CA TRP A 207 -0.35 -0.34 7.28
C TRP A 207 0.62 0.11 6.21
N GLY A 208 1.09 1.34 6.31
CA GLY A 208 2.11 1.88 5.44
C GLY A 208 3.00 2.90 6.14
N TYR A 209 4.22 3.02 5.64
CA TYR A 209 5.18 4.04 6.04
C TYR A 209 5.71 4.76 4.80
N SER A 210 5.96 6.09 4.87
CA SER A 210 6.48 6.87 3.75
C SER A 210 5.62 6.72 2.48
N GLY A 211 6.14 6.28 1.34
CA GLY A 211 5.33 5.98 0.15
C GLY A 211 4.23 4.94 0.41
N GLY A 212 4.46 3.97 1.30
CA GLY A 212 3.39 3.07 1.74
C GLY A 212 2.31 3.77 2.57
N ALA A 213 2.67 4.79 3.36
CA ALA A 213 1.69 5.63 4.04
C ALA A 213 0.90 6.49 3.04
N LEU A 214 1.54 6.96 1.97
CA LEU A 214 0.84 7.62 0.86
C LEU A 214 -0.29 6.71 0.34
N ALA A 215 0.02 5.48 -0.04
CA ALA A 215 -0.99 4.56 -0.57
C ALA A 215 -2.10 4.22 0.44
N SER A 216 -1.74 4.02 1.72
CA SER A 216 -2.70 3.71 2.81
C SER A 216 -3.60 4.90 3.13
N GLU A 217 -3.06 6.10 3.09
CA GLU A 217 -3.81 7.34 3.35
C GLU A 217 -4.76 7.63 2.18
N TRP A 218 -4.29 7.61 0.93
CA TRP A 218 -5.15 7.79 -0.23
C TRP A 218 -6.25 6.72 -0.32
N ALA A 219 -5.96 5.48 0.06
CA ALA A 219 -6.98 4.45 0.19
C ALA A 219 -8.03 4.84 1.24
N SER A 220 -7.60 5.39 2.38
CA SER A 220 -8.50 5.81 3.45
C SER A 220 -9.34 7.05 3.06
N GLU A 221 -8.76 7.99 2.33
CA GLU A 221 -9.42 9.19 1.84
C GLU A 221 -10.44 8.89 0.74
N LEU A 222 -10.08 8.04 -0.23
CA LEU A 222 -10.91 7.71 -1.39
C LEU A 222 -12.04 6.72 -1.06
N ALA A 223 -11.89 5.91 -0.02
CA ALA A 223 -12.80 4.80 0.26
C ALA A 223 -14.25 5.20 0.39
N VAL A 224 -14.53 6.39 0.92
CA VAL A 224 -15.92 6.87 1.12
C VAL A 224 -16.71 6.92 -0.18
N GLN A 225 -16.05 7.23 -1.29
CA GLN A 225 -16.66 7.34 -2.61
C GLN A 225 -16.39 6.10 -3.49
N TYR A 226 -15.15 5.58 -3.43
CA TYR A 226 -14.70 4.53 -4.33
C TYR A 226 -14.98 3.11 -3.81
N ALA A 227 -14.92 2.90 -2.49
CA ALA A 227 -15.05 1.57 -1.89
C ALA A 227 -15.98 1.56 -0.65
N PRO A 228 -17.24 2.06 -0.75
CA PRO A 228 -18.17 2.06 0.38
C PRO A 228 -18.51 0.63 0.86
N ASP A 229 -18.36 -0.37 0.02
CA ASP A 229 -18.50 -1.80 0.34
C ASP A 229 -17.49 -2.29 1.36
N LEU A 230 -16.31 -1.69 1.43
CA LEU A 230 -15.24 -2.05 2.37
C LEU A 230 -15.37 -1.39 3.75
N GLN A 231 -16.24 -0.40 3.94
CA GLN A 231 -16.34 0.38 5.19
C GLN A 231 -16.59 -0.46 6.46
N LYS A 232 -17.29 -1.58 6.33
CA LYS A 232 -17.56 -2.48 7.47
C LYS A 232 -16.45 -3.52 7.69
N THR A 233 -15.64 -3.76 6.67
CA THR A 233 -14.60 -4.79 6.66
C THR A 233 -13.26 -4.20 7.07
N VAL A 234 -12.94 -2.98 6.60
CA VAL A 234 -11.74 -2.27 7.03
C VAL A 234 -11.98 -1.65 8.40
N VAL A 235 -11.11 -2.00 9.34
CA VAL A 235 -11.25 -1.65 10.76
C VAL A 235 -10.28 -0.59 11.24
N GLY A 236 -9.38 -0.12 10.36
CA GLY A 236 -8.45 0.96 10.65
C GLY A 236 -7.21 0.94 9.78
N ALA A 237 -6.43 2.01 9.85
CA ALA A 237 -5.14 2.13 9.19
C ALA A 237 -4.09 2.72 10.13
N ALA A 238 -2.86 2.16 10.11
CA ALA A 238 -1.69 2.75 10.74
C ALA A 238 -0.82 3.37 9.63
N ILE A 239 -0.58 4.67 9.70
CA ILE A 239 0.12 5.43 8.68
C ILE A 239 1.23 6.27 9.32
N GLY A 240 2.46 6.08 8.87
CA GLY A 240 3.62 6.77 9.44
C GLY A 240 4.48 7.46 8.39
N GLY A 241 5.17 8.55 8.77
CA GLY A 241 5.98 9.30 7.82
C GLY A 241 5.16 9.78 6.63
N ILE A 242 3.98 10.31 6.88
CA ILE A 242 2.96 10.65 5.87
C ILE A 242 3.51 11.77 4.95
N THR A 243 3.19 11.69 3.66
CA THR A 243 3.64 12.64 2.62
C THR A 243 2.47 13.42 2.02
N PRO A 244 1.81 14.32 2.77
CA PRO A 244 0.56 14.95 2.37
C PRO A 244 0.67 15.90 1.17
N ASN A 245 1.88 16.34 0.85
CA ASN A 245 2.15 17.29 -0.22
C ASN A 245 3.43 16.89 -0.97
N VAL A 246 3.27 16.28 -2.12
CA VAL A 246 4.38 15.81 -2.96
C VAL A 246 5.33 16.95 -3.35
N SER A 247 4.84 18.16 -3.64
CA SER A 247 5.73 19.29 -3.93
C SER A 247 6.65 19.63 -2.77
N ALA A 248 6.13 19.62 -1.53
CA ALA A 248 6.93 19.89 -0.35
C ALA A 248 7.98 18.79 -0.10
N VAL A 249 7.66 17.53 -0.42
CA VAL A 249 8.64 16.43 -0.39
C VAL A 249 9.73 16.66 -1.43
N LEU A 250 9.36 16.97 -2.68
CA LEU A 250 10.31 17.23 -3.76
C LEU A 250 11.26 18.40 -3.45
N GLU A 251 10.74 19.46 -2.82
CA GLU A 251 11.55 20.59 -2.35
C GLU A 251 12.48 20.17 -1.18
N SER A 252 12.01 19.31 -0.27
CA SER A 252 12.77 18.89 0.92
C SER A 252 13.91 17.94 0.60
N VAL A 253 13.75 17.06 -0.39
CA VAL A 253 14.77 16.06 -0.76
C VAL A 253 15.79 16.58 -1.77
N SER A 254 15.53 17.72 -2.43
CA SER A 254 16.40 18.27 -3.47
C SER A 254 17.75 18.69 -2.89
N GLY A 255 18.84 18.15 -3.44
CA GLY A 255 20.19 18.40 -2.95
C GLY A 255 20.62 17.61 -1.71
N GLU A 256 19.75 16.78 -1.16
CA GLU A 256 19.99 15.99 0.05
C GLU A 256 20.34 14.53 -0.27
N ASP A 257 20.62 13.73 0.77
CA ASP A 257 20.94 12.30 0.61
C ASP A 257 19.79 11.51 -0.03
N SER A 258 18.56 11.95 0.15
CA SER A 258 17.33 11.35 -0.41
C SER A 258 16.91 11.93 -1.76
N ALA A 259 17.77 12.68 -2.44
CA ALA A 259 17.45 13.36 -3.70
C ALA A 259 16.96 12.42 -4.82
N GLY A 260 17.30 11.11 -4.76
CA GLY A 260 16.79 10.11 -5.70
C GLY A 260 15.27 9.96 -5.73
N LEU A 261 14.58 10.29 -4.65
CA LEU A 261 13.12 10.32 -4.62
C LEU A 261 12.52 11.37 -5.58
N GLY A 262 13.28 12.44 -5.88
CA GLY A 262 12.82 13.54 -6.72
C GLY A 262 12.52 13.13 -8.16
N PRO A 263 13.49 12.65 -8.95
CA PRO A 263 13.25 12.19 -10.31
C PRO A 263 12.25 11.04 -10.36
N SER A 264 12.34 10.03 -9.49
CA SER A 264 11.41 8.90 -9.43
C SER A 264 9.98 9.36 -9.16
N GLY A 265 9.76 10.27 -8.20
CA GLY A 265 8.43 10.77 -7.87
C GLY A 265 7.80 11.59 -9.00
N ILE A 266 8.55 12.49 -9.64
CA ILE A 266 8.02 13.29 -10.77
C ILE A 266 7.71 12.38 -11.98
N ILE A 267 8.56 11.42 -12.27
CA ILE A 267 8.34 10.44 -13.34
C ILE A 267 7.08 9.63 -13.03
N GLY A 268 6.97 9.12 -11.81
CA GLY A 268 5.85 8.30 -11.38
C GLY A 268 4.52 9.02 -11.43
N ILE A 269 4.37 10.20 -10.80
CA ILE A 269 3.09 10.94 -10.84
C ILE A 269 2.71 11.33 -12.27
N THR A 270 3.67 11.72 -13.11
CA THR A 270 3.38 12.11 -14.49
C THR A 270 3.09 10.95 -15.42
N SER A 271 3.38 9.70 -15.03
CA SER A 271 3.01 8.49 -15.79
C SER A 271 1.50 8.39 -15.99
N GLN A 272 0.72 8.91 -15.03
CA GLN A 272 -0.73 8.95 -15.08
C GLN A 272 -1.30 10.08 -15.97
N TYR A 273 -0.46 11.01 -16.45
CA TYR A 273 -0.84 12.20 -17.18
C TYR A 273 0.02 12.36 -18.46
N PRO A 274 -0.25 11.62 -19.55
CA PRO A 274 0.62 11.60 -20.74
C PRO A 274 0.98 12.98 -21.30
N GLU A 275 0.03 13.91 -21.33
CA GLU A 275 0.30 15.27 -21.84
C GLU A 275 1.16 16.11 -20.88
N VAL A 276 0.96 15.94 -19.57
CA VAL A 276 1.82 16.56 -18.54
C VAL A 276 3.23 15.99 -18.63
N ARG A 277 3.38 14.68 -18.77
CA ARG A 277 4.67 14.01 -18.94
C ARG A 277 5.42 14.49 -20.19
N LYS A 278 4.74 14.56 -21.31
CA LYS A 278 5.31 15.09 -22.56
C LYS A 278 5.80 16.53 -22.38
N TYR A 279 5.01 17.36 -21.72
CA TYR A 279 5.40 18.74 -21.41
C TYR A 279 6.60 18.77 -20.45
N LEU A 280 6.57 18.04 -19.34
CA LEU A 280 7.67 17.92 -18.39
C LEU A 280 9.00 17.57 -19.10
N ILE A 281 8.99 16.53 -19.93
CA ILE A 281 10.17 16.09 -20.69
C ILE A 281 10.70 17.21 -21.60
N SER A 282 9.83 18.06 -22.15
CA SER A 282 10.24 19.22 -22.97
C SER A 282 10.92 20.33 -22.17
N GLN A 283 10.70 20.37 -20.86
CA GLN A 283 11.32 21.33 -19.94
C GLN A 283 12.68 20.90 -19.41
N LEU A 284 13.07 19.64 -19.60
CA LEU A 284 14.39 19.14 -19.19
C LEU A 284 15.50 19.76 -20.05
N LYS A 285 16.65 20.04 -19.44
CA LYS A 285 17.87 20.44 -20.12
C LYS A 285 18.37 19.29 -21.01
N THR A 286 18.96 19.59 -22.15
CA THR A 286 19.44 18.59 -23.11
C THR A 286 20.92 18.27 -22.96
N ASP A 287 21.66 19.15 -22.29
CA ASP A 287 23.12 19.11 -22.12
C ASP A 287 23.52 19.40 -20.66
N GLY A 288 24.79 19.26 -20.37
CA GLY A 288 25.31 19.39 -19.01
C GLY A 288 25.20 18.12 -18.18
N PRO A 289 25.63 18.16 -16.90
CA PRO A 289 25.62 17.00 -16.01
C PRO A 289 24.21 16.58 -15.58
N THR A 290 23.33 17.57 -15.37
CA THR A 290 21.91 17.38 -15.03
C THR A 290 21.05 17.58 -16.29
N ASN A 291 20.91 16.54 -17.07
CA ASN A 291 20.22 16.57 -18.37
C ASN A 291 19.07 15.56 -18.45
N LYS A 292 18.32 15.63 -19.55
CA LYS A 292 17.17 14.76 -19.82
C LYS A 292 17.50 13.26 -19.70
N THR A 293 18.65 12.82 -20.23
CA THR A 293 19.03 11.40 -20.19
C THR A 293 19.26 10.94 -18.74
N GLY A 294 19.97 11.76 -17.97
CA GLY A 294 20.21 11.49 -16.55
C GLY A 294 18.90 11.51 -15.73
N PHE A 295 17.99 12.44 -15.99
CA PHE A 295 16.70 12.49 -15.31
C PHE A 295 15.84 11.24 -15.58
N LEU A 296 15.73 10.84 -16.86
CA LEU A 296 14.91 9.71 -17.28
C LEU A 296 15.52 8.34 -16.91
N ALA A 297 16.80 8.30 -16.51
CA ALA A 297 17.41 7.07 -16.00
C ALA A 297 16.69 6.52 -14.77
N ALA A 298 16.04 7.38 -13.97
CA ALA A 298 15.25 6.96 -12.81
C ALA A 298 14.09 6.00 -13.13
N GLU A 299 13.66 5.91 -14.39
CA GLU A 299 12.66 4.92 -14.86
C GLU A 299 13.15 3.46 -14.75
N LYS A 300 14.43 3.26 -14.47
CA LYS A 300 15.11 1.96 -14.45
C LYS A 300 15.87 1.71 -13.15
N LEU A 301 15.58 2.49 -12.11
CA LEU A 301 16.29 2.42 -10.85
C LEU A 301 15.35 2.10 -9.71
N THR A 302 15.74 1.14 -8.88
CA THR A 302 15.13 0.92 -7.56
C THR A 302 15.36 2.14 -6.67
N VAL A 303 14.67 2.22 -5.53
CA VAL A 303 14.87 3.35 -4.58
C VAL A 303 16.32 3.45 -4.10
N ALA A 304 16.99 2.31 -3.86
CA ALA A 304 18.40 2.31 -3.43
C ALA A 304 19.35 2.77 -4.54
N GLU A 305 19.14 2.32 -5.76
CA GLU A 305 19.93 2.72 -6.93
C GLU A 305 19.72 4.20 -7.26
N ALA A 306 18.48 4.70 -7.20
CA ALA A 306 18.18 6.12 -7.37
C ALA A 306 18.81 6.96 -6.25
N GLY A 307 18.73 6.50 -4.99
CA GLY A 307 19.42 7.13 -3.86
C GLY A 307 20.90 7.29 -4.11
N ALA A 308 21.57 6.23 -4.60
CA ALA A 308 23.01 6.30 -4.93
C ALA A 308 23.32 7.19 -6.15
N ALA A 309 22.47 7.14 -7.18
CA ALA A 309 22.70 7.87 -8.43
C ALA A 309 22.50 9.39 -8.31
N TYR A 310 21.57 9.82 -7.44
CA TYR A 310 21.20 11.23 -7.32
C TYR A 310 21.57 11.86 -5.96
N GLN A 311 22.31 11.17 -5.09
CA GLN A 311 22.70 11.69 -3.79
C GLN A 311 23.32 13.10 -3.92
N GLY A 312 22.78 14.08 -3.22
CA GLY A 312 23.25 15.47 -3.22
C GLY A 312 22.95 16.25 -4.51
N VAL A 313 22.22 15.67 -5.46
CA VAL A 313 21.86 16.36 -6.72
C VAL A 313 20.67 17.27 -6.49
N ASP A 314 20.79 18.54 -6.86
CA ASP A 314 19.63 19.43 -6.89
C ASP A 314 18.68 18.99 -8.03
N LEU A 315 17.50 18.54 -7.66
CA LEU A 315 16.43 18.12 -8.57
C LEU A 315 16.12 19.18 -9.61
N PHE A 316 16.13 20.43 -9.21
CA PHE A 316 15.72 21.56 -10.06
C PHE A 316 16.76 21.92 -11.10
N ASP A 317 17.99 21.47 -10.94
CA ASP A 317 19.05 21.63 -11.94
C ASP A 317 18.80 20.87 -13.24
N PHE A 318 17.92 19.87 -13.25
CA PHE A 318 17.50 19.18 -14.47
C PHE A 318 16.59 20.06 -15.37
N PHE A 319 15.93 21.08 -14.81
CA PHE A 319 14.90 21.85 -15.50
C PHE A 319 15.41 23.19 -16.01
N LYS A 320 14.94 23.60 -17.19
CA LYS A 320 15.27 24.90 -17.82
C LYS A 320 14.83 26.08 -16.96
N GLN A 321 13.74 25.92 -16.21
CA GLN A 321 13.15 26.97 -15.36
C GLN A 321 13.43 26.73 -13.86
N GLY A 322 14.30 25.76 -13.53
CA GLY A 322 14.64 25.46 -12.14
C GLY A 322 13.42 25.05 -11.31
N SER A 323 13.32 25.51 -10.06
CA SER A 323 12.23 25.17 -9.13
C SER A 323 10.86 25.71 -9.56
N ASP A 324 10.78 26.67 -10.49
CA ASP A 324 9.49 27.17 -11.00
C ASP A 324 8.71 26.09 -11.74
N ILE A 325 9.34 24.96 -12.11
CA ILE A 325 8.66 23.80 -12.69
C ILE A 325 7.51 23.30 -11.79
N LEU A 326 7.66 23.32 -10.47
CA LEU A 326 6.61 22.88 -9.53
C LEU A 326 5.44 23.88 -9.44
N ARG A 327 5.61 25.10 -9.96
CA ARG A 327 4.57 26.14 -10.01
C ARG A 327 3.96 26.29 -11.39
N ASP A 328 4.51 25.56 -12.38
CA ASP A 328 3.98 25.61 -13.76
C ASP A 328 2.54 25.07 -13.78
N PRO A 329 1.57 25.83 -14.30
CA PRO A 329 0.16 25.43 -14.33
C PRO A 329 -0.10 24.06 -14.98
N LYS A 330 0.72 23.66 -15.95
CA LYS A 330 0.58 22.36 -16.62
C LYS A 330 1.03 21.21 -15.71
N ILE A 331 2.07 21.43 -14.91
CA ILE A 331 2.56 20.43 -13.95
C ILE A 331 1.61 20.35 -12.74
N LEU A 332 1.10 21.48 -12.28
CA LEU A 332 0.15 21.56 -11.17
C LEU A 332 -1.14 20.74 -11.44
N VAL A 333 -1.49 20.46 -12.68
CA VAL A 333 -2.63 19.57 -13.01
C VAL A 333 -2.45 18.18 -12.36
N ALA A 334 -1.26 17.59 -12.49
CA ALA A 334 -0.97 16.30 -11.89
C ALA A 334 -0.80 16.42 -10.36
N ILE A 335 0.01 17.38 -9.90
CA ILE A 335 0.30 17.56 -8.46
C ILE A 335 -0.96 17.83 -7.65
N ASN A 336 -1.83 18.72 -8.08
CA ASN A 336 -3.05 19.08 -7.34
C ASN A 336 -4.06 17.92 -7.28
N ARG A 337 -4.01 17.03 -8.27
CA ARG A 337 -4.97 15.92 -8.36
C ARG A 337 -4.50 14.65 -7.67
N ASP A 338 -3.21 14.37 -7.72
CA ASP A 338 -2.60 13.13 -7.25
C ASP A 338 -1.58 13.31 -6.12
N GLY A 339 -1.10 14.54 -5.90
CA GLY A 339 0.00 14.80 -4.99
C GLY A 339 -0.39 15.53 -3.71
N ILE A 340 -1.67 15.86 -3.50
CA ILE A 340 -2.14 16.63 -2.33
C ILE A 340 -3.29 15.89 -1.63
N MET A 341 -3.06 15.44 -0.41
CA MET A 341 -4.05 14.76 0.43
C MET A 341 -5.05 15.72 1.08
N GLY A 342 -6.18 15.18 1.53
CA GLY A 342 -7.18 15.89 2.33
C GLY A 342 -8.27 16.60 1.53
N TYR A 343 -8.42 16.28 0.23
CA TYR A 343 -9.39 16.95 -0.67
C TYR A 343 -10.37 16.00 -1.39
N HIS A 344 -10.21 14.68 -1.26
CA HIS A 344 -10.98 13.68 -2.01
C HIS A 344 -11.97 12.91 -1.13
N GLY A 345 -11.85 13.04 0.18
CA GLY A 345 -12.71 12.39 1.15
C GLY A 345 -12.20 12.54 2.56
N VAL A 346 -12.86 11.88 3.49
CA VAL A 346 -12.46 11.82 4.91
C VAL A 346 -12.43 10.36 5.33
N PRO A 347 -11.34 9.89 5.95
CA PRO A 347 -11.27 8.52 6.45
C PRO A 347 -12.48 8.16 7.34
N GLN A 348 -13.14 7.05 7.04
CA GLN A 348 -14.34 6.59 7.76
C GLN A 348 -14.03 5.56 8.85
N TRP A 349 -12.82 5.07 8.90
CA TRP A 349 -12.30 4.17 9.93
C TRP A 349 -11.22 4.86 10.76
N PRO A 350 -10.92 4.34 11.96
CA PRO A 350 -9.88 4.89 12.81
C PRO A 350 -8.52 4.91 12.14
N ILE A 351 -7.77 5.99 12.37
CA ILE A 351 -6.39 6.15 11.91
C ILE A 351 -5.43 6.23 13.10
N PHE A 352 -4.34 5.50 13.04
CA PHE A 352 -3.15 5.75 13.84
C PHE A 352 -2.10 6.42 12.97
N ALA A 353 -1.92 7.72 13.14
CA ALA A 353 -0.91 8.51 12.45
C ALA A 353 0.32 8.71 13.35
N TYR A 354 1.52 8.56 12.81
CA TYR A 354 2.76 8.78 13.56
C TYR A 354 3.85 9.36 12.67
N GLN A 355 4.61 10.33 13.19
CA GLN A 355 5.67 11.00 12.43
C GLN A 355 6.72 11.62 13.33
N SER A 356 7.97 11.63 12.89
CA SER A 356 9.03 12.42 13.54
C SER A 356 8.79 13.91 13.37
N VAL A 357 8.99 14.67 14.45
CA VAL A 357 9.01 16.15 14.37
C VAL A 357 10.17 16.65 13.52
N LYS A 358 11.22 15.84 13.38
CA LYS A 358 12.43 16.15 12.60
C LYS A 358 12.48 15.37 11.28
N ASP A 359 11.32 15.06 10.72
CA ASP A 359 11.23 14.37 9.44
C ASP A 359 11.84 15.25 8.32
N GLU A 360 12.95 14.80 7.76
CA GLU A 360 13.73 15.52 6.75
C GLU A 360 13.21 15.28 5.32
N ILE A 361 12.36 14.26 5.14
CA ILE A 361 11.77 13.93 3.82
C ILE A 361 10.42 14.61 3.68
N SER A 362 9.54 14.44 4.67
CA SER A 362 8.21 15.05 4.65
C SER A 362 8.03 15.98 5.85
N PRO A 363 8.13 17.30 5.64
CA PRO A 363 8.01 18.27 6.73
C PRO A 363 6.72 18.08 7.54
N ILE A 364 6.84 17.83 8.84
CA ILE A 364 5.73 17.50 9.75
C ILE A 364 4.57 18.52 9.69
N ALA A 365 4.88 19.76 9.36
CA ALA A 365 3.86 20.83 9.25
C ALA A 365 2.78 20.51 8.20
N ASN A 366 3.10 19.71 7.16
CA ASN A 366 2.11 19.27 6.18
C ASN A 366 1.19 18.20 6.76
N THR A 367 1.74 17.27 7.54
CA THR A 367 0.97 16.25 8.25
C THR A 367 0.11 16.87 9.33
N ASP A 368 0.63 17.83 10.11
CA ASP A 368 -0.15 18.57 11.09
C ASP A 368 -1.40 19.21 10.46
N LYS A 369 -1.25 19.88 9.31
CA LYS A 369 -2.36 20.49 8.55
C LYS A 369 -3.37 19.46 8.04
N LEU A 370 -2.91 18.31 7.53
CA LEU A 370 -3.78 17.23 7.08
C LEU A 370 -4.62 16.68 8.24
N ILE A 371 -3.98 16.36 9.36
CA ILE A 371 -4.65 15.83 10.55
C ILE A 371 -5.63 16.87 11.11
N GLU A 372 -5.24 18.15 11.20
CA GLU A 372 -6.13 19.23 11.63
C GLU A 372 -7.39 19.31 10.76
N ARG A 373 -7.24 19.22 9.43
CA ARG A 373 -8.36 19.20 8.48
C ARG A 373 -9.31 18.04 8.73
N TYR A 374 -8.80 16.83 8.86
CA TYR A 374 -9.62 15.64 9.12
C TYR A 374 -10.30 15.72 10.51
N CYS A 375 -9.59 16.22 11.50
CA CYS A 375 -10.15 16.41 12.84
C CYS A 375 -11.32 17.40 12.85
N ALA A 376 -11.20 18.49 12.08
CA ALA A 376 -12.25 19.52 11.99
C ALA A 376 -13.57 19.00 11.41
N VAL A 377 -13.53 17.88 10.66
CA VAL A 377 -14.70 17.24 10.08
C VAL A 377 -15.07 15.90 10.73
N GLY A 378 -14.51 15.61 11.91
CA GLY A 378 -14.93 14.52 12.78
C GLY A 378 -14.27 13.17 12.56
N ALA A 379 -13.14 13.10 11.84
CA ALA A 379 -12.38 11.86 11.71
C ALA A 379 -11.90 11.34 13.10
N ASN A 380 -11.76 10.02 13.22
CA ASN A 380 -11.21 9.38 14.42
C ASN A 380 -9.72 9.09 14.21
N ILE A 381 -8.87 9.92 14.82
CA ILE A 381 -7.41 9.83 14.61
C ILE A 381 -6.68 9.87 15.96
N LEU A 382 -5.80 8.89 16.19
CA LEU A 382 -4.73 8.97 17.15
C LEU A 382 -3.47 9.43 16.42
N TYR A 383 -2.98 10.63 16.69
CA TYR A 383 -1.77 11.18 16.08
C TYR A 383 -0.66 11.34 17.10
N GLU A 384 0.47 10.69 16.85
CA GLU A 384 1.66 10.76 17.69
C GLU A 384 2.81 11.42 16.93
N ARG A 385 3.27 12.56 17.47
CA ARG A 385 4.38 13.35 16.97
C ARG A 385 5.61 13.01 17.80
N ASN A 386 6.56 12.27 17.24
CA ASN A 386 7.77 11.87 17.95
C ASN A 386 8.82 12.98 17.92
N SER A 387 9.27 13.44 19.07
CA SER A 387 10.28 14.50 19.20
C SER A 387 11.70 14.05 18.82
N VAL A 388 11.91 12.77 18.61
CA VAL A 388 13.20 12.12 18.36
C VAL A 388 13.17 11.32 17.08
N GLY A 389 14.31 11.24 16.40
CA GLY A 389 14.50 10.45 15.20
C GLY A 389 14.34 11.23 13.90
N SER A 390 14.91 10.70 12.84
CA SER A 390 14.73 11.10 11.44
C SER A 390 13.58 10.35 10.80
N HIS A 391 13.27 10.61 9.53
CA HIS A 391 12.27 9.86 8.76
C HIS A 391 12.48 8.34 8.83
N PRO A 392 13.65 7.76 8.44
CA PRO A 392 13.83 6.31 8.52
C PRO A 392 13.92 5.77 9.95
N GLN A 393 14.37 6.58 10.92
CA GLN A 393 14.42 6.14 12.31
C GLN A 393 13.02 6.01 12.93
N GLU A 394 12.10 6.90 12.60
CA GLU A 394 10.72 6.87 13.11
C GLU A 394 9.99 5.59 12.71
N PHE A 395 10.24 5.06 11.52
CA PHE A 395 9.72 3.75 11.11
C PHE A 395 10.03 2.65 12.13
N LEU A 396 11.31 2.58 12.55
CA LEU A 396 11.76 1.58 13.53
C LEU A 396 11.23 1.86 14.95
N LEU A 397 11.20 3.14 15.34
CA LEU A 397 10.79 3.56 16.68
C LEU A 397 9.29 3.35 16.93
N SER A 398 8.47 3.49 15.89
CA SER A 398 7.01 3.41 15.99
C SER A 398 6.39 2.13 15.42
N ALA A 399 7.19 1.19 14.88
CA ALA A 399 6.69 -0.07 14.35
C ALA A 399 5.94 -0.90 15.42
N ALA A 400 6.48 -1.01 16.65
CA ALA A 400 5.84 -1.77 17.71
C ALA A 400 4.49 -1.16 18.16
N PRO A 401 4.38 0.16 18.44
CA PRO A 401 3.10 0.81 18.65
C PRO A 401 2.11 0.62 17.49
N ALA A 402 2.56 0.70 16.24
CA ALA A 402 1.72 0.49 15.07
C ALA A 402 1.14 -0.92 15.03
N ILE A 403 1.99 -1.95 15.21
CA ILE A 403 1.55 -3.35 15.28
C ILE A 403 0.55 -3.55 16.42
N GLN A 404 0.81 -3.01 17.60
CA GLN A 404 -0.11 -3.10 18.75
C GLN A 404 -1.46 -2.46 18.45
N TRP A 405 -1.47 -1.28 17.85
CA TRP A 405 -2.69 -0.59 17.48
C TRP A 405 -3.50 -1.39 16.44
N LEU A 406 -2.83 -1.86 15.38
CA LEU A 406 -3.42 -2.69 14.32
C LEU A 406 -4.05 -3.96 14.88
N ALA A 407 -3.34 -4.65 15.75
CA ALA A 407 -3.83 -5.85 16.38
C ALA A 407 -5.05 -5.60 17.27
N THR A 408 -5.08 -4.48 17.99
CA THR A 408 -6.24 -4.08 18.79
C THR A 408 -7.45 -3.84 17.89
N ALA A 409 -7.25 -3.19 16.74
CA ALA A 409 -8.31 -3.00 15.75
C ALA A 409 -8.76 -4.34 15.14
N LEU A 410 -7.84 -5.18 14.69
CA LEU A 410 -8.14 -6.47 14.06
C LEU A 410 -8.85 -7.45 15.00
N THR A 411 -8.57 -7.40 16.31
CA THR A 411 -9.25 -8.25 17.30
C THR A 411 -10.62 -7.73 17.74
N GLY A 412 -11.05 -6.55 17.26
CA GLY A 412 -12.32 -5.94 17.66
C GLY A 412 -12.29 -5.28 19.05
N LYS A 413 -11.12 -5.10 19.62
CA LYS A 413 -10.94 -4.49 20.94
C LYS A 413 -10.70 -2.98 20.91
N TYR A 414 -10.76 -2.35 19.72
CA TYR A 414 -10.44 -0.94 19.54
C TYR A 414 -11.16 -0.02 20.53
N ALA A 415 -12.48 -0.15 20.65
CA ALA A 415 -13.30 0.68 21.55
C ALA A 415 -13.01 0.46 23.05
N GLN A 416 -12.30 -0.61 23.42
CA GLN A 416 -11.91 -0.86 24.81
C GLN A 416 -10.61 -0.16 25.21
N VAL A 417 -9.79 0.21 24.21
CA VAL A 417 -8.43 0.74 24.41
C VAL A 417 -8.30 2.19 23.95
N TYR A 418 -8.96 2.53 22.83
CA TYR A 418 -8.84 3.82 22.18
C TYR A 418 -10.18 4.57 22.10
N LYS A 419 -10.11 5.88 21.93
CA LYS A 419 -11.29 6.69 21.63
C LYS A 419 -11.88 6.28 20.28
N THR A 420 -13.21 6.26 20.22
CA THR A 420 -13.95 5.88 19.00
C THR A 420 -14.40 7.08 18.17
N GLU A 421 -14.23 8.30 18.70
CA GLU A 421 -14.67 9.55 18.06
C GLU A 421 -13.63 10.64 18.24
N GLY A 422 -13.49 11.48 17.22
CA GLY A 422 -12.63 12.67 17.23
C GLY A 422 -11.14 12.32 17.31
N CYS A 423 -10.33 13.35 17.46
CA CYS A 423 -8.87 13.19 17.41
C CYS A 423 -8.23 13.20 18.80
N THR A 424 -7.11 12.51 18.90
CA THR A 424 -6.18 12.59 20.03
C THR A 424 -4.79 12.86 19.47
N ILE A 425 -4.24 14.03 19.73
CA ILE A 425 -2.90 14.44 19.29
C ILE A 425 -1.95 14.41 20.49
N LYS A 426 -0.80 13.73 20.34
CA LYS A 426 0.20 13.58 21.40
C LYS A 426 1.60 13.89 20.88
N ASN A 427 2.38 14.62 21.67
CA ASN A 427 3.83 14.63 21.53
C ASN A 427 4.39 13.46 22.35
N VAL A 428 5.20 12.62 21.72
CA VAL A 428 5.85 11.46 22.34
C VAL A 428 7.35 11.56 22.20
N THR A 429 8.08 10.83 23.03
CA THR A 429 9.53 10.70 22.93
C THR A 429 9.88 9.23 22.95
N ARG A 430 10.19 8.68 21.77
CA ARG A 430 10.61 7.29 21.59
C ARG A 430 12.05 7.28 21.12
N ASN A 431 12.96 6.92 21.99
CA ASN A 431 14.41 6.93 21.74
C ASN A 431 15.03 5.52 21.70
N SER A 432 14.22 4.46 21.76
CA SER A 432 14.69 3.09 21.67
C SER A 432 13.73 2.25 20.83
N THR A 433 14.29 1.38 19.99
CA THR A 433 13.55 0.36 19.27
C THR A 433 13.10 -0.71 20.26
N ALA A 434 11.84 -0.66 20.68
CA ALA A 434 11.26 -1.65 21.59
C ALA A 434 10.83 -2.95 20.89
N ILE A 435 11.27 -3.20 19.66
CA ILE A 435 11.20 -4.53 19.05
C ILE A 435 12.51 -5.21 19.42
N PRO A 436 12.52 -6.19 20.33
CA PRO A 436 13.66 -7.07 20.43
C PRO A 436 13.68 -7.92 19.16
N LEU A 437 14.39 -7.44 18.14
CA LEU A 437 14.82 -8.29 17.02
C LEU A 437 15.86 -9.29 17.59
N ARG A 438 15.40 -10.19 18.45
CA ARG A 438 16.22 -11.29 18.93
C ARG A 438 16.29 -12.36 17.84
N LYS A 439 17.52 -12.60 17.41
CA LYS A 439 17.89 -13.81 16.68
C LYS A 439 17.30 -15.03 17.44
N ARG A 440 16.41 -15.78 16.76
CA ARG A 440 16.09 -17.20 16.98
C ARG A 440 15.66 -17.66 18.38
N ASP A 441 14.89 -16.88 19.12
CA ASP A 441 14.15 -17.44 20.25
C ASP A 441 12.65 -17.39 19.93
N GLY A 442 11.97 -18.49 20.18
CA GLY A 442 10.65 -18.82 19.64
C GLY A 442 9.52 -17.81 19.94
N PRO A 443 8.31 -18.06 19.43
CA PRO A 443 7.17 -17.14 19.34
C PRO A 443 6.62 -16.64 20.70
N ASN A 444 7.19 -17.03 21.82
CA ASN A 444 6.63 -16.77 23.15
C ASN A 444 6.90 -15.35 23.71
N GLU A 445 7.92 -14.60 23.25
CA GLU A 445 8.19 -13.28 23.82
C GLU A 445 7.36 -12.16 23.19
N VAL A 446 6.98 -12.27 21.93
CA VAL A 446 6.01 -11.36 21.30
C VAL A 446 4.63 -11.54 21.94
N PHE A 447 4.29 -12.77 22.37
CA PHE A 447 3.04 -13.10 23.06
C PHE A 447 2.94 -12.52 24.48
N ASN A 448 4.04 -12.31 25.19
CA ASN A 448 4.01 -11.70 26.51
C ASN A 448 3.63 -10.19 26.48
N LEU A 449 3.79 -9.52 25.34
CA LEU A 449 3.21 -8.19 25.13
C LEU A 449 1.67 -8.26 24.97
N TRP A 450 1.16 -9.38 24.45
CA TRP A 450 -0.27 -9.59 24.14
C TRP A 450 -1.10 -10.10 25.32
N SER A 451 -0.47 -10.81 26.28
CA SER A 451 -1.15 -11.31 27.47
C SER A 451 -1.51 -10.20 28.48
N LYS A 452 -1.07 -8.95 28.22
CA LYS A 452 -1.37 -7.77 29.06
C LYS A 452 -2.43 -6.85 28.44
N ILE A 453 -2.99 -7.20 27.28
CA ILE A 453 -4.16 -6.61 26.63
C ILE A 453 -5.32 -7.63 26.70
#